data_cf82b40c63d31d6a041aa9e1de48be13
#
_entry.id   cf82b40c63d31d6a041aa9e1de48be13
#
_cell.length_a   1.000
_cell.length_b   1.000
_cell.length_c   1.000
_cell.angle_alpha   90.00
_cell.angle_beta   90.00
_cell.angle_gamma   90.00
#
_symmetry.space_group_name_H-M   'P 1'
#
loop_
_entity.id
_entity.type
_entity.pdbx_description
1 polymer ?
#
loop_
_entity_poly.entity_id
_entity_poly.type
_entity_poly.pdbx_seq_one_letter_code
_entity_poly.pdbx_strand_id
1 'polypeptide(L)'
;MTLLRLDEVTVRFGRRDALDAVDLEVAEHETVCVLGPSGSGKSTMLRVVAGLQRADAGRVWLAGRDQSGVPVHRRGVGLMFQDHQLFPQRDVGGNVAFGLRMRKVGRAEADRRVAELLELVGLPGAQRRPVDSLSGGEQQRVALARALAPRPKVLMLDEPLGQLDRGLRERLVVELRELFERLGTTVLAVTHDQGEAFALADRVVVMENGRIAQTGSPLEVWQRPATEFVARFLGFDNVVEAVVRGETAETRWGELPVPPGSRPGPGRLLVRPAGVRLTDPGEGLVCTVAARTFRGDHVALVLRPSDPAAPRLEASCPLRDAPEAGTRVGAAFDPAEVVVLDPAP
;
A
#
# COMPACT_ATOMS: atom_id res chain seq x y z
N MET A 1 -20.92 -1.10 -8.78
CA MET A 1 -20.71 -0.55 -10.15
C MET A 1 -19.33 0.09 -10.23
N THR A 2 -18.64 0.04 -11.39
CA THR A 2 -17.35 0.73 -11.57
C THR A 2 -17.54 2.24 -11.57
N LEU A 3 -16.96 2.95 -10.60
CA LEU A 3 -17.05 4.40 -10.49
C LEU A 3 -15.89 5.09 -11.22
N LEU A 4 -14.66 4.61 -11.01
CA LEU A 4 -13.45 5.12 -11.67
C LEU A 4 -12.83 4.00 -12.51
N ARG A 5 -12.44 4.30 -13.77
CA ARG A 5 -11.69 3.38 -14.62
C ARG A 5 -10.57 4.12 -15.34
N LEU A 6 -9.40 3.58 -15.24
CA LEU A 6 -8.25 3.87 -16.08
C LEU A 6 -8.23 2.78 -17.18
N ASP A 7 -8.01 3.18 -18.41
CA ASP A 7 -8.08 2.34 -19.60
C ASP A 7 -6.78 2.56 -20.40
N GLU A 8 -5.82 1.65 -20.29
CA GLU A 8 -4.49 1.69 -20.90
C GLU A 8 -3.76 3.03 -20.71
N VAL A 9 -3.84 3.62 -19.51
CA VAL A 9 -3.30 4.95 -19.23
C VAL A 9 -1.78 4.94 -19.26
N THR A 10 -1.19 5.75 -20.17
CA THR A 10 0.24 5.92 -20.33
C THR A 10 0.65 7.38 -20.10
N VAL A 11 1.74 7.59 -19.35
CA VAL A 11 2.35 8.91 -19.12
C VAL A 11 3.86 8.82 -19.25
N ARG A 12 4.44 9.70 -20.07
CA ARG A 12 5.87 9.75 -20.36
C ARG A 12 6.52 11.03 -19.88
N PHE A 13 7.68 10.90 -19.26
CA PHE A 13 8.57 12.01 -18.94
C PHE A 13 9.91 11.80 -19.64
N GLY A 14 10.07 12.43 -20.79
CA GLY A 14 11.23 12.21 -21.64
C GLY A 14 11.27 10.77 -22.17
N ARG A 15 12.30 10.01 -21.74
CA ARG A 15 12.46 8.59 -22.14
C ARG A 15 11.90 7.59 -21.13
N ARG A 16 11.33 8.05 -20.03
CA ARG A 16 10.81 7.18 -18.95
C ARG A 16 9.31 7.18 -18.99
N ASP A 17 8.72 5.97 -19.02
CA ASP A 17 7.30 5.78 -18.79
C ASP A 17 7.04 5.83 -17.28
N ALA A 18 6.30 6.84 -16.84
CA ALA A 18 5.87 6.95 -15.44
C ALA A 18 4.61 6.13 -15.19
N LEU A 19 3.77 5.98 -16.22
CA LEU A 19 2.69 5.00 -16.30
C LEU A 19 2.79 4.34 -17.67
N ASP A 20 2.64 3.03 -17.72
CA ASP A 20 2.76 2.22 -18.94
C ASP A 20 1.56 1.29 -19.06
N ALA A 21 0.59 1.70 -19.90
CA ALA A 21 -0.65 1.00 -20.19
C ALA A 21 -1.37 0.52 -18.91
N VAL A 22 -1.61 1.44 -17.96
CA VAL A 22 -2.21 1.11 -16.67
C VAL A 22 -3.71 0.94 -16.82
N ASP A 23 -4.22 -0.24 -16.47
CA ASP A 23 -5.64 -0.57 -16.32
C ASP A 23 -5.99 -0.68 -14.84
N LEU A 24 -6.98 0.10 -14.40
CA LEU A 24 -7.48 0.05 -13.02
C LEU A 24 -8.96 0.37 -13.00
N GLU A 25 -9.73 -0.45 -12.30
CA GLU A 25 -11.12 -0.15 -11.97
C GLU A 25 -11.27 0.03 -10.46
N VAL A 26 -12.09 0.99 -10.05
CA VAL A 26 -12.48 1.21 -8.65
C VAL A 26 -14.00 1.23 -8.58
N ALA A 27 -14.56 0.39 -7.71
CA ALA A 27 -16.01 0.32 -7.51
C ALA A 27 -16.53 1.50 -6.66
N GLU A 28 -17.84 1.73 -6.70
CA GLU A 28 -18.49 2.66 -5.77
C GLU A 28 -18.29 2.16 -4.32
N HIS A 29 -17.97 3.09 -3.43
CA HIS A 29 -17.76 2.84 -1.99
C HIS A 29 -16.56 1.95 -1.65
N GLU A 30 -15.68 1.68 -2.62
CA GLU A 30 -14.47 0.91 -2.43
C GLU A 30 -13.31 1.80 -1.99
N THR A 31 -12.50 1.33 -1.05
CA THR A 31 -11.20 1.90 -0.69
C THR A 31 -10.09 1.09 -1.35
N VAL A 32 -9.43 1.70 -2.34
CA VAL A 32 -8.27 1.12 -3.03
C VAL A 32 -7.01 1.82 -2.59
N CYS A 33 -6.03 1.07 -2.10
CA CYS A 33 -4.69 1.58 -1.80
C CYS A 33 -3.68 1.11 -2.84
N VAL A 34 -2.94 2.05 -3.42
CA VAL A 34 -1.86 1.79 -4.36
C VAL A 34 -0.53 1.84 -3.64
N LEU A 35 0.16 0.72 -3.64
CA LEU A 35 1.47 0.50 -3.05
C LEU A 35 2.56 0.45 -4.12
N GLY A 36 3.81 0.69 -3.71
CA GLY A 36 4.98 0.52 -4.56
C GLY A 36 6.14 1.40 -4.11
N PRO A 37 7.35 1.14 -4.58
CA PRO A 37 8.53 1.94 -4.25
C PRO A 37 8.41 3.37 -4.77
N SER A 38 9.29 4.25 -4.29
CA SER A 38 9.41 5.61 -4.81
C SER A 38 9.68 5.60 -6.31
N GLY A 39 8.93 6.41 -7.06
CA GLY A 39 9.08 6.48 -8.52
C GLY A 39 8.37 5.38 -9.31
N SER A 40 7.53 4.53 -8.70
CA SER A 40 6.74 3.51 -9.40
C SER A 40 5.52 4.06 -10.17
N GLY A 41 5.22 5.37 -10.09
CA GLY A 41 4.12 5.99 -10.85
C GLY A 41 2.87 6.36 -10.03
N LYS A 42 2.78 6.01 -8.74
CA LYS A 42 1.60 6.22 -7.87
C LYS A 42 1.06 7.65 -7.88
N SER A 43 1.88 8.63 -7.53
CA SER A 43 1.45 10.04 -7.51
C SER A 43 1.15 10.58 -8.91
N THR A 44 1.82 10.04 -9.97
CA THR A 44 1.49 10.36 -11.36
C THR A 44 0.08 9.88 -11.69
N MET A 45 -0.29 8.68 -11.27
CA MET A 45 -1.63 8.13 -11.47
C MET A 45 -2.68 9.01 -10.78
N LEU A 46 -2.48 9.42 -9.52
CA LEU A 46 -3.40 10.35 -8.85
C LEU A 46 -3.53 11.68 -9.59
N ARG A 47 -2.41 12.24 -10.08
CA ARG A 47 -2.42 13.50 -10.86
C ARG A 47 -3.17 13.36 -12.17
N VAL A 48 -3.08 12.22 -12.85
CA VAL A 48 -3.84 11.95 -14.08
C VAL A 48 -5.33 11.87 -13.78
N VAL A 49 -5.74 11.14 -12.75
CA VAL A 49 -7.14 11.06 -12.33
C VAL A 49 -7.67 12.43 -11.94
N ALA A 50 -6.89 13.22 -11.20
CA ALA A 50 -7.24 14.59 -10.83
C ALA A 50 -7.32 15.55 -12.02
N GLY A 51 -6.68 15.22 -13.15
CA GLY A 51 -6.54 16.11 -14.31
C GLY A 51 -5.43 17.13 -14.17
N LEU A 52 -4.55 16.97 -13.21
CA LEU A 52 -3.34 17.79 -13.01
C LEU A 52 -2.21 17.40 -13.97
N GLN A 53 -2.25 16.16 -14.46
CA GLN A 53 -1.36 15.60 -15.46
C GLN A 53 -2.20 15.04 -16.62
N ARG A 54 -1.81 15.34 -17.86
CA ARG A 54 -2.42 14.75 -19.04
C ARG A 54 -1.79 13.38 -19.29
N ALA A 55 -2.61 12.40 -19.65
CA ALA A 55 -2.14 11.13 -20.21
C ALA A 55 -1.69 11.32 -21.66
N ASP A 56 -0.62 10.63 -22.06
CA ASP A 56 -0.12 10.59 -23.44
C ASP A 56 -0.94 9.60 -24.29
N ALA A 57 -1.42 8.50 -23.66
CA ALA A 57 -2.34 7.52 -24.23
C ALA A 57 -3.31 7.00 -23.17
N GLY A 58 -4.37 6.32 -23.62
CA GLY A 58 -5.41 5.78 -22.76
C GLY A 58 -6.41 6.82 -22.30
N ARG A 59 -7.33 6.44 -21.40
CA ARG A 59 -8.44 7.29 -20.94
C ARG A 59 -8.73 7.08 -19.46
N VAL A 60 -9.30 8.13 -18.84
CA VAL A 60 -9.85 8.09 -17.49
C VAL A 60 -11.35 8.27 -17.57
N TRP A 61 -12.10 7.35 -16.99
CA TRP A 61 -13.54 7.38 -16.88
C TRP A 61 -13.97 7.59 -15.43
N LEU A 62 -14.89 8.50 -15.19
CA LEU A 62 -15.48 8.72 -13.87
C LEU A 62 -17.01 8.76 -13.98
N ALA A 63 -17.66 7.85 -13.25
CA ALA A 63 -19.12 7.66 -13.31
C ALA A 63 -19.62 7.53 -14.76
N GLY A 64 -18.95 6.68 -15.57
CA GLY A 64 -19.28 6.40 -16.97
C GLY A 64 -18.98 7.54 -17.95
N ARG A 65 -18.31 8.63 -17.52
CA ARG A 65 -17.97 9.78 -18.36
C ARG A 65 -16.47 9.88 -18.59
N ASP A 66 -16.05 10.01 -19.85
CA ASP A 66 -14.66 10.30 -20.20
C ASP A 66 -14.25 11.65 -19.60
N GLN A 67 -13.10 11.65 -18.94
CA GLN A 67 -12.52 12.82 -18.29
C GLN A 67 -11.49 13.54 -19.17
N SER A 68 -11.29 13.11 -20.40
CA SER A 68 -10.41 13.77 -21.38
C SER A 68 -10.91 15.21 -21.62
N GLY A 69 -10.03 16.19 -21.41
CA GLY A 69 -10.39 17.60 -21.56
C GLY A 69 -11.29 18.20 -20.48
N VAL A 70 -11.76 17.41 -19.48
CA VAL A 70 -12.51 17.95 -18.34
C VAL A 70 -11.56 18.70 -17.41
N PRO A 71 -11.80 20.01 -17.14
CA PRO A 71 -10.96 20.78 -16.21
C PRO A 71 -10.99 20.20 -14.80
N VAL A 72 -9.85 20.31 -14.06
CA VAL A 72 -9.66 19.80 -12.69
C VAL A 72 -10.86 20.08 -11.78
N HIS A 73 -11.30 21.36 -11.70
CA HIS A 73 -12.38 21.80 -10.82
C HIS A 73 -13.77 21.25 -11.18
N ARG A 74 -13.93 20.63 -12.33
CA ARG A 74 -15.19 20.01 -12.81
C ARG A 74 -15.19 18.49 -12.76
N ARG A 75 -14.07 17.83 -12.46
CA ARG A 75 -13.97 16.37 -12.41
C ARG A 75 -14.73 15.73 -11.26
N GLY A 76 -15.07 16.50 -10.23
CA GLY A 76 -15.80 15.97 -9.07
C GLY A 76 -14.95 15.06 -8.17
N VAL A 77 -13.64 15.23 -8.19
CA VAL A 77 -12.68 14.53 -7.31
C VAL A 77 -12.25 15.44 -6.17
N GLY A 78 -11.92 14.87 -5.02
CA GLY A 78 -11.24 15.53 -3.91
C GLY A 78 -9.81 15.02 -3.83
N LEU A 79 -8.84 15.91 -3.69
CA LEU A 79 -7.44 15.52 -3.58
C LEU A 79 -6.83 16.10 -2.31
N MET A 80 -6.18 15.25 -1.53
CA MET A 80 -5.34 15.60 -0.39
C MET A 80 -3.90 15.29 -0.76
N PHE A 81 -3.02 16.30 -0.69
CA PHE A 81 -1.59 16.16 -0.96
C PHE A 81 -0.83 15.76 0.30
N GLN A 82 0.33 15.20 0.15
CA GLN A 82 1.22 14.70 1.19
C GLN A 82 1.60 15.77 2.24
N ASP A 83 1.83 17.01 1.82
CA ASP A 83 2.17 18.15 2.67
C ASP A 83 0.95 18.96 3.14
N HIS A 84 -0.25 18.37 3.05
CA HIS A 84 -1.55 18.93 3.39
C HIS A 84 -1.93 20.21 2.66
N GLN A 85 -0.97 21.05 2.25
CA GLN A 85 -1.12 22.32 1.50
C GLN A 85 -2.28 23.20 2.00
N LEU A 86 -2.37 23.37 3.32
CA LEU A 86 -3.34 24.29 3.91
C LEU A 86 -2.96 25.74 3.56
N PHE A 87 -3.96 26.56 3.34
CA PHE A 87 -3.75 27.99 3.06
C PHE A 87 -3.43 28.73 4.38
N PRO A 88 -2.19 29.18 4.59
CA PRO A 88 -1.79 29.78 5.87
C PRO A 88 -2.48 31.14 6.13
N GLN A 89 -2.94 31.82 5.08
CA GLN A 89 -3.66 33.07 5.17
C GLN A 89 -5.14 32.93 5.55
N ARG A 90 -5.61 31.70 5.76
CA ARG A 90 -7.00 31.38 6.12
C ARG A 90 -7.02 30.61 7.43
N ASP A 91 -8.06 30.85 8.20
CA ASP A 91 -8.40 30.01 9.34
C ASP A 91 -8.85 28.58 8.87
N VAL A 92 -9.07 27.69 9.82
CA VAL A 92 -9.54 26.32 9.60
C VAL A 92 -10.85 26.33 8.79
N GLY A 93 -11.84 27.12 9.19
CA GLY A 93 -13.12 27.23 8.49
C GLY A 93 -12.96 27.73 7.07
N GLY A 94 -12.08 28.72 6.86
CA GLY A 94 -11.76 29.26 5.54
C GLY A 94 -11.06 28.25 4.61
N ASN A 95 -10.22 27.37 5.18
CA ASN A 95 -9.63 26.26 4.45
C ASN A 95 -10.70 25.25 4.02
N VAL A 96 -11.51 24.75 4.94
CA VAL A 96 -12.55 23.74 4.65
C VAL A 96 -13.59 24.30 3.66
N ALA A 97 -14.01 25.58 3.84
CA ALA A 97 -14.99 26.23 2.96
C ALA A 97 -14.46 26.55 1.55
N PHE A 98 -13.16 26.40 1.28
CA PHE A 98 -12.57 26.87 0.02
C PHE A 98 -13.26 26.28 -1.21
N GLY A 99 -13.40 24.95 -1.28
CA GLY A 99 -14.04 24.25 -2.40
C GLY A 99 -15.53 24.59 -2.54
N LEU A 100 -16.24 24.83 -1.43
CA LEU A 100 -17.63 25.25 -1.42
C LEU A 100 -17.80 26.65 -2.02
N ARG A 101 -16.92 27.59 -1.66
CA ARG A 101 -16.91 28.94 -2.23
C ARG A 101 -16.63 28.95 -3.74
N MET A 102 -15.70 28.10 -4.20
CA MET A 102 -15.43 27.96 -5.64
C MET A 102 -16.64 27.43 -6.41
N ARG A 103 -17.47 26.61 -5.76
CA ARG A 103 -18.75 26.12 -6.32
C ARG A 103 -19.93 27.10 -6.11
N LYS A 104 -19.68 28.29 -5.56
CA LYS A 104 -20.68 29.31 -5.26
C LYS A 104 -21.79 28.82 -4.33
N VAL A 105 -21.50 27.91 -3.41
CA VAL A 105 -22.43 27.47 -2.35
C VAL A 105 -22.74 28.66 -1.44
N GLY A 106 -24.01 28.82 -1.07
CA GLY A 106 -24.46 29.91 -0.20
C GLY A 106 -23.77 29.86 1.18
N ARG A 107 -23.54 31.05 1.78
CA ARG A 107 -22.76 31.17 3.00
C ARG A 107 -23.32 30.30 4.14
N ALA A 108 -24.60 30.35 4.41
CA ALA A 108 -25.23 29.59 5.49
C ALA A 108 -25.11 28.07 5.31
N GLU A 109 -25.19 27.58 4.08
CA GLU A 109 -24.98 26.17 3.76
C GLU A 109 -23.51 25.79 3.90
N ALA A 110 -22.59 26.63 3.43
CA ALA A 110 -21.16 26.42 3.56
C ALA A 110 -20.73 26.38 5.04
N ASP A 111 -21.21 27.31 5.86
CA ASP A 111 -20.89 27.40 7.30
C ASP A 111 -21.42 26.13 8.04
N ARG A 112 -22.63 25.66 7.73
CA ARG A 112 -23.19 24.41 8.27
C ARG A 112 -22.34 23.21 7.85
N ARG A 113 -22.00 23.09 6.56
CA ARG A 113 -21.17 21.98 6.05
C ARG A 113 -19.77 21.96 6.65
N VAL A 114 -19.17 23.13 6.89
CA VAL A 114 -17.88 23.26 7.60
C VAL A 114 -18.00 22.73 9.03
N ALA A 115 -19.05 23.12 9.76
CA ALA A 115 -19.26 22.65 11.13
C ALA A 115 -19.43 21.12 11.19
N GLU A 116 -20.28 20.56 10.32
CA GLU A 116 -20.48 19.10 10.20
C GLU A 116 -19.17 18.34 9.94
N LEU A 117 -18.35 18.84 9.01
CA LEU A 117 -17.09 18.20 8.66
C LEU A 117 -16.04 18.31 9.77
N LEU A 118 -15.96 19.45 10.45
CA LEU A 118 -15.05 19.60 11.57
C LEU A 118 -15.45 18.72 12.76
N GLU A 119 -16.72 18.56 13.02
CA GLU A 119 -17.21 17.59 14.00
C GLU A 119 -16.85 16.15 13.59
N LEU A 120 -17.07 15.80 12.31
CA LEU A 120 -16.76 14.49 11.73
C LEU A 120 -15.29 14.10 11.86
N VAL A 121 -14.37 15.07 11.69
CA VAL A 121 -12.92 14.83 11.83
C VAL A 121 -12.40 15.10 13.25
N GLY A 122 -13.27 15.22 14.25
CA GLY A 122 -12.89 15.38 15.66
C GLY A 122 -12.29 16.75 16.00
N LEU A 123 -12.66 17.81 15.30
CA LEU A 123 -12.24 19.20 15.53
C LEU A 123 -13.44 20.16 15.71
N PRO A 124 -14.43 19.83 16.57
CA PRO A 124 -15.60 20.69 16.76
C PRO A 124 -15.18 22.07 17.27
N GLY A 125 -15.82 23.11 16.74
CA GLY A 125 -15.55 24.48 17.17
C GLY A 125 -14.24 25.11 16.69
N ALA A 126 -13.44 24.39 15.90
CA ALA A 126 -12.11 24.85 15.46
C ALA A 126 -12.15 25.86 14.30
N GLN A 127 -13.33 26.31 13.80
CA GLN A 127 -13.47 27.09 12.57
C GLN A 127 -12.58 28.32 12.51
N ARG A 128 -12.42 29.03 13.65
CA ARG A 128 -11.67 30.29 13.75
C ARG A 128 -10.20 30.12 14.14
N ARG A 129 -9.73 28.90 14.35
CA ARG A 129 -8.34 28.64 14.71
C ARG A 129 -7.41 28.94 13.52
N PRO A 130 -6.27 29.62 13.75
CA PRO A 130 -5.21 29.74 12.75
C PRO A 130 -4.60 28.39 12.41
N VAL A 131 -4.19 28.18 11.15
CA VAL A 131 -3.61 26.92 10.68
C VAL A 131 -2.27 26.60 11.37
N ASP A 132 -1.47 27.61 11.65
CA ASP A 132 -0.17 27.51 12.32
C ASP A 132 -0.26 27.10 13.81
N SER A 133 -1.45 27.22 14.41
CA SER A 133 -1.71 26.70 15.77
C SER A 133 -2.01 25.22 15.84
N LEU A 134 -2.11 24.53 14.69
CA LEU A 134 -2.51 23.15 14.60
C LEU A 134 -1.30 22.20 14.67
N SER A 135 -1.46 21.09 15.39
CA SER A 135 -0.54 19.96 15.28
C SER A 135 -0.60 19.32 13.90
N GLY A 136 0.42 18.54 13.50
CA GLY A 136 0.44 17.86 12.21
C GLY A 136 -0.79 16.99 11.96
N GLY A 137 -1.24 16.22 12.96
CA GLY A 137 -2.48 15.43 12.87
C GLY A 137 -3.76 16.27 12.75
N GLU A 138 -3.83 17.45 13.40
CA GLU A 138 -4.95 18.37 13.21
C GLU A 138 -4.92 18.99 11.80
N GLN A 139 -3.75 19.37 11.29
CA GLN A 139 -3.61 19.87 9.91
C GLN A 139 -4.08 18.85 8.88
N GLN A 140 -3.71 17.59 9.07
CA GLN A 140 -4.17 16.48 8.25
C GLN A 140 -5.70 16.36 8.27
N ARG A 141 -6.33 16.34 9.45
CA ARG A 141 -7.79 16.29 9.59
C ARG A 141 -8.50 17.47 8.94
N VAL A 142 -7.93 18.67 9.01
CA VAL A 142 -8.45 19.85 8.30
C VAL A 142 -8.30 19.69 6.78
N ALA A 143 -7.18 19.17 6.29
CA ALA A 143 -6.98 18.90 4.87
C ALA A 143 -7.97 17.85 4.33
N LEU A 144 -8.24 16.82 5.11
CA LEU A 144 -9.26 15.80 4.80
C LEU A 144 -10.65 16.43 4.75
N ALA A 145 -11.04 17.22 5.75
CA ALA A 145 -12.32 17.93 5.77
C ALA A 145 -12.46 18.87 4.56
N ARG A 146 -11.39 19.56 4.16
CA ARG A 146 -11.36 20.42 2.96
C ARG A 146 -11.58 19.61 1.68
N ALA A 147 -10.94 18.44 1.57
CA ALA A 147 -11.11 17.56 0.41
C ALA A 147 -12.52 16.96 0.30
N LEU A 148 -13.16 16.66 1.45
CA LEU A 148 -14.52 16.14 1.55
C LEU A 148 -15.62 17.22 1.40
N ALA A 149 -15.31 18.48 1.63
CA ALA A 149 -16.30 19.56 1.66
C ALA A 149 -17.13 19.65 0.37
N PRO A 150 -16.53 19.56 -0.83
CA PRO A 150 -17.28 19.62 -2.08
C PRO A 150 -18.09 18.36 -2.40
N ARG A 151 -18.16 17.36 -1.51
CA ARG A 151 -18.78 16.04 -1.76
C ARG A 151 -18.25 15.41 -3.05
N PRO A 152 -16.97 15.06 -3.07
CA PRO A 152 -16.36 14.43 -4.25
C PRO A 152 -16.96 13.04 -4.49
N LYS A 153 -16.95 12.59 -5.75
CA LYS A 153 -17.29 11.21 -6.11
C LYS A 153 -16.18 10.24 -5.68
N VAL A 154 -14.93 10.66 -5.86
CA VAL A 154 -13.72 9.92 -5.42
C VAL A 154 -12.86 10.86 -4.59
N LEU A 155 -12.48 10.41 -3.41
CA LEU A 155 -11.48 11.03 -2.55
C LEU A 155 -10.13 10.42 -2.87
N MET A 156 -9.16 11.24 -3.21
CA MET A 156 -7.80 10.82 -3.51
C MET A 156 -6.85 11.30 -2.42
N LEU A 157 -5.99 10.41 -1.92
CA LEU A 157 -5.08 10.66 -0.82
C LEU A 157 -3.65 10.32 -1.28
N ASP A 158 -2.77 11.33 -1.26
CA ASP A 158 -1.33 11.15 -1.58
C ASP A 158 -0.55 11.11 -0.27
N GLU A 159 -0.13 9.92 0.17
CA GLU A 159 0.59 9.63 1.42
C GLU A 159 -0.07 10.25 2.66
N PRO A 160 -1.34 9.90 2.95
CA PRO A 160 -2.14 10.62 3.94
C PRO A 160 -1.56 10.60 5.36
N LEU A 161 -0.75 9.60 5.73
CA LEU A 161 -0.20 9.43 7.07
C LEU A 161 1.33 9.47 7.13
N GLY A 162 1.99 9.79 6.01
CA GLY A 162 3.45 9.67 5.85
C GLY A 162 4.29 10.53 6.81
N GLN A 163 3.75 11.63 7.35
CA GLN A 163 4.48 12.56 8.21
C GLN A 163 4.24 12.35 9.73
N LEU A 164 3.48 11.31 10.10
CA LEU A 164 3.11 11.04 11.49
C LEU A 164 4.03 10.02 12.15
N ASP A 165 4.18 10.14 13.47
CA ASP A 165 4.80 9.09 14.27
C ASP A 165 3.98 7.80 14.22
N ARG A 166 4.64 6.66 14.53
CA ARG A 166 4.04 5.34 14.40
C ARG A 166 2.76 5.16 15.22
N GLY A 167 2.75 5.60 16.49
CA GLY A 167 1.60 5.37 17.37
C GLY A 167 0.38 6.21 16.98
N LEU A 168 0.59 7.42 16.47
CA LEU A 168 -0.47 8.26 15.95
C LEU A 168 -0.99 7.71 14.62
N ARG A 169 -0.10 7.23 13.75
CA ARG A 169 -0.46 6.62 12.47
C ARG A 169 -1.37 5.40 12.64
N GLU A 170 -1.00 4.45 13.52
CA GLU A 170 -1.78 3.24 13.78
C GLU A 170 -3.22 3.56 14.26
N ARG A 171 -3.40 4.59 15.09
CA ARG A 171 -4.73 5.05 15.53
C ARG A 171 -5.52 5.71 14.39
N LEU A 172 -4.88 6.62 13.65
CA LEU A 172 -5.55 7.37 12.59
C LEU A 172 -5.97 6.50 11.40
N VAL A 173 -5.24 5.43 11.09
CA VAL A 173 -5.64 4.47 10.05
C VAL A 173 -7.01 3.88 10.37
N VAL A 174 -7.23 3.45 11.61
CA VAL A 174 -8.52 2.86 12.04
C VAL A 174 -9.62 3.91 11.97
N GLU A 175 -9.37 5.13 12.51
CA GLU A 175 -10.33 6.24 12.46
C GLU A 175 -10.72 6.61 11.02
N LEU A 176 -9.74 6.62 10.10
CA LEU A 176 -9.98 6.93 8.68
C LEU A 176 -10.80 5.84 8.00
N ARG A 177 -10.52 4.56 8.26
CA ARG A 177 -11.31 3.45 7.72
C ARG A 177 -12.76 3.56 8.13
N GLU A 178 -13.03 3.69 9.43
CA GLU A 178 -14.39 3.87 9.96
C GLU A 178 -15.08 5.11 9.37
N LEU A 179 -14.33 6.19 9.16
CA LEU A 179 -14.83 7.42 8.55
C LEU A 179 -15.27 7.18 7.10
N PHE A 180 -14.44 6.50 6.30
CA PHE A 180 -14.75 6.23 4.88
C PHE A 180 -15.94 5.28 4.73
N GLU A 181 -16.02 4.24 5.53
CA GLU A 181 -17.16 3.32 5.59
C GLU A 181 -18.46 4.06 5.95
N ARG A 182 -18.43 4.89 7.01
CA ARG A 182 -19.61 5.68 7.45
C ARG A 182 -20.07 6.69 6.40
N LEU A 183 -19.14 7.28 5.65
CA LEU A 183 -19.47 8.24 4.59
C LEU A 183 -19.86 7.58 3.28
N GLY A 184 -19.62 6.28 3.10
CA GLY A 184 -19.77 5.60 1.83
C GLY A 184 -18.95 6.25 0.71
N THR A 185 -17.76 6.76 1.04
CA THR A 185 -16.94 7.51 0.08
C THR A 185 -16.01 6.54 -0.65
N THR A 186 -15.95 6.61 -1.99
CA THR A 186 -14.94 5.89 -2.76
C THR A 186 -13.59 6.56 -2.58
N VAL A 187 -12.57 5.76 -2.24
CA VAL A 187 -11.23 6.26 -1.92
C VAL A 187 -10.18 5.63 -2.81
N LEU A 188 -9.27 6.45 -3.35
CA LEU A 188 -8.05 6.02 -4.01
C LEU A 188 -6.87 6.62 -3.25
N ALA A 189 -6.21 5.84 -2.42
CA ALA A 189 -5.04 6.26 -1.66
C ALA A 189 -3.76 5.75 -2.31
N VAL A 190 -2.68 6.51 -2.21
CA VAL A 190 -1.32 6.02 -2.51
C VAL A 190 -0.47 6.15 -1.28
N THR A 191 0.33 5.13 -1.01
CA THR A 191 1.27 5.11 0.11
C THR A 191 2.46 4.21 -0.21
N HIS A 192 3.53 4.36 0.54
CA HIS A 192 4.65 3.42 0.55
C HIS A 192 4.64 2.55 1.82
N ASP A 193 3.76 2.82 2.76
CA ASP A 193 3.61 2.07 4.02
C ASP A 193 2.60 0.92 3.84
N GLN A 194 3.09 -0.31 3.99
CA GLN A 194 2.28 -1.52 3.81
C GLN A 194 1.23 -1.66 4.92
N GLY A 195 1.61 -1.34 6.17
CA GLY A 195 0.71 -1.40 7.31
C GLY A 195 -0.49 -0.47 7.14
N GLU A 196 -0.25 0.76 6.64
CA GLU A 196 -1.29 1.71 6.30
C GLU A 196 -2.23 1.15 5.22
N ALA A 197 -1.68 0.66 4.11
CA ALA A 197 -2.48 0.13 3.02
C ALA A 197 -3.30 -1.10 3.43
N PHE A 198 -2.70 -2.03 4.17
CA PHE A 198 -3.39 -3.25 4.59
C PHE A 198 -4.49 -3.01 5.63
N ALA A 199 -4.34 -1.99 6.47
CA ALA A 199 -5.36 -1.65 7.45
C ALA A 199 -6.50 -0.80 6.85
N LEU A 200 -6.22 0.01 5.82
CA LEU A 200 -7.18 0.96 5.26
C LEU A 200 -7.98 0.37 4.08
N ALA A 201 -7.36 -0.47 3.25
CA ALA A 201 -7.91 -0.84 1.95
C ALA A 201 -8.85 -2.05 1.98
N ASP A 202 -9.86 -2.03 1.11
CA ASP A 202 -10.60 -3.22 0.70
C ASP A 202 -9.81 -3.99 -0.35
N ARG A 203 -9.06 -3.26 -1.21
CA ARG A 203 -8.20 -3.81 -2.25
C ARG A 203 -6.90 -3.02 -2.38
N VAL A 204 -5.82 -3.77 -2.54
CA VAL A 204 -4.46 -3.25 -2.73
C VAL A 204 -4.02 -3.46 -4.16
N VAL A 205 -3.35 -2.46 -4.72
CA VAL A 205 -2.71 -2.46 -6.03
C VAL A 205 -1.22 -2.22 -5.84
N VAL A 206 -0.38 -3.19 -6.19
CA VAL A 206 1.08 -3.04 -6.13
C VAL A 206 1.60 -2.59 -7.48
N MET A 207 2.32 -1.46 -7.51
CA MET A 207 2.91 -0.90 -8.73
C MET A 207 4.42 -1.06 -8.78
N GLU A 208 4.91 -1.45 -9.94
CA GLU A 208 6.33 -1.52 -10.29
C GLU A 208 6.57 -0.83 -11.64
N ASN A 209 7.54 0.08 -11.71
CA ASN A 209 8.01 0.69 -12.97
C ASN A 209 6.89 1.20 -13.90
N GLY A 210 5.86 1.83 -13.32
CA GLY A 210 4.73 2.37 -14.08
C GLY A 210 3.64 1.38 -14.44
N ARG A 211 3.75 0.11 -14.04
CA ARG A 211 2.77 -0.96 -14.30
C ARG A 211 2.17 -1.49 -13.00
N ILE A 212 1.02 -2.13 -13.09
CA ILE A 212 0.43 -2.88 -11.99
C ILE A 212 1.04 -4.28 -11.99
N ALA A 213 1.76 -4.60 -10.90
CA ALA A 213 2.38 -5.92 -10.70
C ALA A 213 1.40 -6.92 -10.08
N GLN A 214 0.53 -6.47 -9.16
CA GLN A 214 -0.49 -7.32 -8.54
C GLN A 214 -1.65 -6.49 -8.03
N THR A 215 -2.85 -7.07 -8.04
CA THR A 215 -4.06 -6.53 -7.41
C THR A 215 -4.76 -7.63 -6.64
N GLY A 216 -5.26 -7.33 -5.45
CA GLY A 216 -6.01 -8.28 -4.61
C GLY A 216 -6.43 -7.65 -3.29
N SER A 217 -7.16 -8.39 -2.46
CA SER A 217 -7.37 -7.99 -1.07
C SER A 217 -6.03 -7.93 -0.31
N PRO A 218 -5.93 -7.16 0.78
CA PRO A 218 -4.72 -7.14 1.62
C PRO A 218 -4.21 -8.53 1.98
N LEU A 219 -5.11 -9.42 2.37
CA LEU A 219 -4.77 -10.79 2.75
C LEU A 219 -4.24 -11.60 1.56
N GLU A 220 -4.87 -11.51 0.39
CA GLU A 220 -4.41 -12.22 -0.82
C GLU A 220 -3.02 -11.76 -1.26
N VAL A 221 -2.78 -10.44 -1.32
CA VAL A 221 -1.47 -9.89 -1.70
C VAL A 221 -0.38 -10.31 -0.71
N TRP A 222 -0.68 -10.31 0.59
CA TRP A 222 0.24 -10.77 1.63
C TRP A 222 0.50 -12.28 1.56
N GLN A 223 -0.56 -13.09 1.44
CA GLN A 223 -0.45 -14.55 1.45
C GLN A 223 0.10 -15.13 0.16
N ARG A 224 -0.17 -14.50 -0.98
CA ARG A 224 0.17 -14.99 -2.32
C ARG A 224 0.78 -13.88 -3.16
N PRO A 225 1.99 -13.38 -2.81
CA PRO A 225 2.69 -12.46 -3.68
C PRO A 225 2.89 -13.14 -5.04
N ALA A 226 2.49 -12.46 -6.11
CA ALA A 226 2.50 -13.05 -7.45
C ALA A 226 3.92 -13.20 -7.99
N THR A 227 4.79 -12.22 -7.75
CA THR A 227 6.15 -12.18 -8.31
C THR A 227 7.20 -12.01 -7.22
N GLU A 228 8.46 -12.26 -7.57
CA GLU A 228 9.59 -11.97 -6.67
C GLU A 228 9.62 -10.50 -6.27
N PHE A 229 9.31 -9.59 -7.20
CA PHE A 229 9.25 -8.18 -6.88
C PHE A 229 8.23 -7.90 -5.76
N VAL A 230 7.01 -8.42 -5.89
CA VAL A 230 5.98 -8.23 -4.86
C VAL A 230 6.41 -8.86 -3.54
N ALA A 231 6.97 -10.08 -3.55
CA ALA A 231 7.46 -10.73 -2.34
C ALA A 231 8.53 -9.89 -1.62
N ARG A 232 9.54 -9.41 -2.35
CA ARG A 232 10.61 -8.56 -1.79
C ARG A 232 10.09 -7.19 -1.36
N PHE A 233 9.18 -6.60 -2.12
CA PHE A 233 8.54 -5.35 -1.73
C PHE A 233 7.77 -5.49 -0.41
N LEU A 234 7.16 -6.65 -0.15
CA LEU A 234 6.51 -6.98 1.13
C LEU A 234 7.50 -7.33 2.27
N GLY A 235 8.81 -7.30 1.99
CA GLY A 235 9.85 -7.59 2.98
C GLY A 235 10.16 -9.07 3.15
N PHE A 236 9.81 -9.91 2.17
CA PHE A 236 10.16 -11.33 2.17
C PHE A 236 11.42 -11.57 1.34
N ASP A 237 12.54 -11.84 2.00
CA ASP A 237 13.84 -12.03 1.36
C ASP A 237 14.20 -13.49 1.06
N ASN A 238 13.49 -14.46 1.65
CA ASN A 238 13.72 -15.88 1.41
C ASN A 238 13.17 -16.33 0.04
N VAL A 239 13.74 -15.82 -1.02
CA VAL A 239 13.41 -16.22 -2.40
C VAL A 239 14.56 -17.01 -2.99
N VAL A 240 14.26 -18.21 -3.53
CA VAL A 240 15.25 -19.12 -4.10
C VAL A 240 14.80 -19.66 -5.45
N GLU A 241 15.75 -19.88 -6.36
CA GLU A 241 15.51 -20.59 -7.61
C GLU A 241 15.12 -22.04 -7.32
N ALA A 242 14.15 -22.56 -8.06
CA ALA A 242 13.59 -23.87 -7.84
C ALA A 242 13.22 -24.55 -9.15
N VAL A 243 13.21 -25.88 -9.11
CA VAL A 243 12.62 -26.71 -10.17
C VAL A 243 11.49 -27.53 -9.55
N VAL A 244 10.25 -27.18 -9.84
CA VAL A 244 9.06 -27.82 -9.28
C VAL A 244 8.82 -29.16 -9.98
N ARG A 245 8.65 -30.24 -9.19
CA ARG A 245 8.37 -31.60 -9.65
C ARG A 245 7.28 -32.23 -8.79
N GLY A 246 6.04 -32.15 -9.26
CA GLY A 246 4.89 -32.64 -8.50
C GLY A 246 4.64 -31.83 -7.23
N GLU A 247 4.74 -32.45 -6.07
CA GLU A 247 4.50 -31.84 -4.76
C GLU A 247 5.79 -31.35 -4.07
N THR A 248 6.94 -31.42 -4.77
CA THR A 248 8.22 -30.95 -4.26
C THR A 248 8.94 -30.06 -5.26
N ALA A 249 9.93 -29.31 -4.81
CA ALA A 249 10.82 -28.53 -5.65
C ALA A 249 12.27 -28.67 -5.21
N GLU A 250 13.16 -28.91 -6.15
CA GLU A 250 14.60 -28.89 -5.95
C GLU A 250 15.11 -27.46 -5.87
N THR A 251 15.83 -27.12 -4.82
CA THR A 251 16.41 -25.78 -4.58
C THR A 251 17.84 -25.88 -4.04
N ARG A 252 18.50 -24.73 -3.91
CA ARG A 252 19.79 -24.63 -3.18
C ARG A 252 19.66 -24.88 -1.68
N TRP A 253 18.47 -24.87 -1.11
CA TRP A 253 18.20 -25.25 0.28
C TRP A 253 17.85 -26.73 0.44
N GLY A 254 17.90 -27.51 -0.64
CA GLY A 254 17.46 -28.89 -0.71
C GLY A 254 16.09 -29.03 -1.35
N GLU A 255 15.46 -30.14 -1.13
CA GLU A 255 14.11 -30.43 -1.60
C GLU A 255 13.08 -29.82 -0.65
N LEU A 256 12.21 -28.96 -1.17
CA LEU A 256 11.15 -28.28 -0.43
C LEU A 256 9.78 -28.79 -0.89
N PRO A 257 8.83 -28.96 0.04
CA PRO A 257 7.46 -29.22 -0.33
C PRO A 257 6.85 -27.95 -0.98
N VAL A 258 5.99 -28.15 -1.98
CA VAL A 258 5.23 -27.06 -2.62
C VAL A 258 3.73 -27.32 -2.52
N PRO A 259 2.88 -26.26 -2.58
CA PRO A 259 1.43 -26.42 -2.56
C PRO A 259 0.92 -27.38 -3.66
N PRO A 260 -0.11 -28.22 -3.38
CA PRO A 260 -0.73 -29.07 -4.39
C PRO A 260 -1.19 -28.28 -5.62
N GLY A 261 -0.96 -28.83 -6.81
CA GLY A 261 -1.32 -28.16 -8.06
C GLY A 261 -0.33 -27.10 -8.54
N SER A 262 0.82 -26.95 -7.91
CA SER A 262 1.89 -26.08 -8.36
C SER A 262 2.35 -26.44 -9.78
N ARG A 263 2.59 -25.41 -10.61
CA ARG A 263 3.01 -25.60 -12.00
C ARG A 263 4.40 -26.24 -12.06
N PRO A 264 4.59 -27.41 -12.72
CA PRO A 264 5.89 -28.01 -12.87
C PRO A 264 6.83 -27.17 -13.74
N GLY A 265 8.14 -27.22 -13.43
CA GLY A 265 9.19 -26.56 -14.22
C GLY A 265 10.04 -25.61 -13.40
N PRO A 266 10.94 -24.87 -14.08
CA PRO A 266 11.78 -23.87 -13.41
C PRO A 266 10.95 -22.68 -12.95
N GLY A 267 11.27 -22.16 -11.77
CA GLY A 267 10.57 -21.03 -11.16
C GLY A 267 11.32 -20.51 -9.93
N ARG A 268 10.64 -19.77 -9.10
CA ARG A 268 11.14 -19.28 -7.83
C ARG A 268 10.17 -19.62 -6.71
N LEU A 269 10.71 -19.93 -5.55
CA LEU A 269 9.94 -20.15 -4.33
C LEU A 269 10.23 -19.05 -3.33
N LEU A 270 9.19 -18.58 -2.69
CA LEU A 270 9.26 -17.82 -1.45
C LEU A 270 9.01 -18.80 -0.29
N VAL A 271 9.84 -18.74 0.74
CA VAL A 271 9.58 -19.35 2.05
C VAL A 271 9.46 -18.23 3.08
N ARG A 272 8.31 -18.07 3.72
CA ARG A 272 8.17 -17.02 4.74
C ARG A 272 9.06 -17.32 5.95
N PRO A 273 9.65 -16.28 6.60
CA PRO A 273 10.47 -16.48 7.78
C PRO A 273 9.78 -17.24 8.92
N ALA A 274 8.47 -17.11 9.07
CA ALA A 274 7.66 -17.84 10.04
C ALA A 274 7.55 -19.34 9.73
N GLY A 275 7.72 -19.73 8.47
CA GLY A 275 7.71 -21.11 8.01
C GLY A 275 9.05 -21.82 8.13
N VAL A 276 10.10 -21.12 8.54
CA VAL A 276 11.41 -21.73 8.79
C VAL A 276 11.48 -22.17 10.24
N ARG A 277 11.33 -23.47 10.47
CA ARG A 277 11.38 -24.07 11.80
C ARG A 277 12.80 -24.49 12.13
N LEU A 278 13.29 -24.08 13.32
CA LEU A 278 14.59 -24.51 13.82
C LEU A 278 14.47 -25.95 14.35
N THR A 279 15.46 -26.79 13.98
CA THR A 279 15.57 -28.19 14.39
C THR A 279 16.98 -28.46 14.88
N ASP A 280 17.23 -29.68 15.35
CA ASP A 280 18.59 -30.13 15.68
C ASP A 280 19.51 -30.15 14.44
N PRO A 281 20.82 -29.90 14.58
CA PRO A 281 21.74 -29.83 13.44
C PRO A 281 21.83 -31.07 12.54
N GLY A 282 21.23 -32.18 12.94
CA GLY A 282 21.14 -33.42 12.15
C GLY A 282 19.86 -33.52 11.29
N GLU A 283 18.94 -32.59 11.44
CA GLU A 283 17.63 -32.60 10.78
C GLU A 283 17.45 -31.38 9.88
N GLY A 284 17.08 -31.60 8.61
CA GLY A 284 16.86 -30.53 7.64
C GLY A 284 18.13 -29.87 7.10
N LEU A 285 18.01 -28.61 6.69
CA LEU A 285 19.12 -27.82 6.14
C LEU A 285 20.04 -27.37 7.27
N VAL A 286 21.29 -27.84 7.27
CA VAL A 286 22.28 -27.46 8.28
C VAL A 286 22.72 -26.00 8.08
N CYS A 287 22.54 -25.20 9.12
CA CYS A 287 22.82 -23.77 9.10
C CYS A 287 23.63 -23.35 10.34
N THR A 288 24.26 -22.19 10.23
CA THR A 288 24.82 -21.44 11.37
C THR A 288 24.06 -20.13 11.53
N VAL A 289 23.67 -19.78 12.75
CA VAL A 289 23.04 -18.48 13.07
C VAL A 289 24.07 -17.37 12.85
N ALA A 290 23.89 -16.60 11.78
CA ALA A 290 24.82 -15.52 11.42
C ALA A 290 24.49 -14.22 12.15
N ALA A 291 23.21 -13.95 12.41
CA ALA A 291 22.76 -12.78 13.16
C ALA A 291 21.40 -13.06 13.83
N ARG A 292 21.13 -12.34 14.91
CA ARG A 292 19.84 -12.30 15.60
C ARG A 292 19.43 -10.86 15.88
N THR A 293 18.17 -10.54 15.70
CA THR A 293 17.64 -9.21 15.95
C THR A 293 16.30 -9.32 16.66
N PHE A 294 16.20 -8.73 17.85
CA PHE A 294 14.94 -8.65 18.58
C PHE A 294 14.00 -7.62 17.93
N ARG A 295 12.78 -8.02 17.65
CA ARG A 295 11.75 -7.21 16.97
C ARG A 295 10.56 -6.85 17.86
N GLY A 296 10.64 -7.09 19.15
CA GLY A 296 9.62 -6.80 20.16
C GLY A 296 8.83 -8.06 20.54
N ASP A 297 8.10 -8.66 19.62
CA ASP A 297 7.28 -9.86 19.81
C ASP A 297 7.99 -11.16 19.37
N HIS A 298 9.01 -11.06 18.52
CA HIS A 298 9.78 -12.19 18.01
C HIS A 298 11.25 -11.83 17.82
N VAL A 299 12.06 -12.84 17.53
CA VAL A 299 13.46 -12.68 17.10
C VAL A 299 13.57 -13.07 15.63
N ALA A 300 14.06 -12.14 14.82
CA ALA A 300 14.47 -12.42 13.45
C ALA A 300 15.90 -12.96 13.45
N LEU A 301 16.11 -14.08 12.80
CA LEU A 301 17.39 -14.77 12.64
C LEU A 301 17.82 -14.73 11.18
N VAL A 302 19.10 -14.51 10.94
CA VAL A 302 19.74 -14.76 9.65
C VAL A 302 20.55 -16.05 9.76
N LEU A 303 20.16 -17.05 9.01
CA LEU A 303 20.81 -18.35 8.95
C LEU A 303 21.72 -18.42 7.71
N ARG A 304 22.92 -18.94 7.90
CA ARG A 304 23.88 -19.23 6.84
C ARG A 304 23.93 -20.75 6.64
N PRO A 305 23.46 -21.28 5.50
CA PRO A 305 23.58 -22.68 5.17
C PRO A 305 25.04 -23.14 5.15
N SER A 306 25.29 -24.41 5.43
CA SER A 306 26.63 -25.02 5.36
C SER A 306 27.17 -25.09 3.93
N ASP A 307 26.28 -25.20 2.92
CA ASP A 307 26.65 -25.02 1.52
C ASP A 307 26.83 -23.52 1.23
N PRO A 308 28.06 -23.06 0.90
CA PRO A 308 28.30 -21.65 0.59
C PRO A 308 27.60 -21.16 -0.69
N ALA A 309 27.16 -22.05 -1.56
CA ALA A 309 26.40 -21.73 -2.78
C ALA A 309 24.90 -21.49 -2.50
N ALA A 310 24.40 -21.95 -1.33
CA ALA A 310 23.03 -21.70 -0.94
C ALA A 310 22.85 -20.28 -0.38
N PRO A 311 21.77 -19.56 -0.78
CA PRO A 311 21.53 -18.23 -0.25
C PRO A 311 21.22 -18.26 1.24
N ARG A 312 21.47 -17.12 1.93
CA ARG A 312 21.08 -16.94 3.33
C ARG A 312 19.57 -17.09 3.46
N LEU A 313 19.16 -17.51 4.66
CA LEU A 313 17.76 -17.78 4.98
C LEU A 313 17.39 -16.97 6.23
N GLU A 314 16.26 -16.32 6.20
CA GLU A 314 15.68 -15.66 7.36
C GLU A 314 14.71 -16.59 8.07
N ALA A 315 14.73 -16.60 9.38
CA ALA A 315 13.77 -17.31 10.23
C ALA A 315 13.21 -16.37 11.30
N SER A 316 12.01 -16.67 11.78
CA SER A 316 11.37 -15.96 12.87
C SER A 316 11.00 -16.95 13.97
N CYS A 317 11.39 -16.66 15.21
CA CYS A 317 11.07 -17.52 16.35
C CYS A 317 10.74 -16.70 17.60
N PRO A 318 10.05 -17.29 18.60
CA PRO A 318 9.86 -16.66 19.91
C PRO A 318 11.21 -16.41 20.60
N LEU A 319 11.28 -15.35 21.42
CA LEU A 319 12.51 -14.97 22.13
C LEU A 319 13.12 -16.13 22.96
N ARG A 320 12.28 -16.93 23.62
CA ARG A 320 12.70 -18.07 24.45
C ARG A 320 13.38 -19.20 23.67
N ASP A 321 13.06 -19.30 22.36
CA ASP A 321 13.53 -20.39 21.48
C ASP A 321 14.66 -19.90 20.55
N ALA A 322 15.07 -18.63 20.68
CA ALA A 322 16.04 -18.00 19.79
C ALA A 322 17.48 -18.37 20.16
N PRO A 323 18.20 -19.15 19.33
CA PRO A 323 19.59 -19.51 19.57
C PRO A 323 20.54 -18.30 19.48
N GLU A 324 21.70 -18.40 20.12
CA GLU A 324 22.74 -17.38 20.04
C GLU A 324 23.44 -17.38 18.67
N ALA A 325 24.01 -16.23 18.29
CA ALA A 325 24.84 -16.15 17.09
C ALA A 325 26.02 -17.12 17.16
N GLY A 326 26.33 -17.78 16.06
CA GLY A 326 27.36 -18.83 15.99
C GLY A 326 26.82 -20.25 16.26
N THR A 327 25.61 -20.39 16.80
CA THR A 327 25.01 -21.72 17.06
C THR A 327 24.73 -22.43 15.73
N ARG A 328 25.04 -23.74 15.67
CA ARG A 328 24.61 -24.61 14.56
C ARG A 328 23.20 -25.12 14.83
N VAL A 329 22.36 -25.03 13.82
CA VAL A 329 20.95 -25.44 13.84
C VAL A 329 20.60 -26.18 12.56
N GLY A 330 19.54 -27.00 12.58
CA GLY A 330 18.84 -27.44 11.40
C GLY A 330 17.73 -26.45 11.04
N ALA A 331 17.34 -26.35 9.78
CA ALA A 331 16.19 -25.63 9.32
C ALA A 331 15.28 -26.55 8.51
N ALA A 332 14.04 -26.68 8.96
CA ALA A 332 12.96 -27.36 8.27
C ALA A 332 11.94 -26.34 7.74
N PHE A 333 11.21 -26.70 6.71
CA PHE A 333 10.31 -25.80 6.02
C PHE A 333 8.85 -26.24 6.17
N ASP A 334 7.99 -25.33 6.59
CA ASP A 334 6.55 -25.56 6.66
C ASP A 334 5.93 -25.42 5.25
N PRO A 335 5.31 -26.49 4.71
CA PRO A 335 4.69 -26.43 3.39
C PRO A 335 3.64 -25.33 3.22
N ALA A 336 2.92 -24.99 4.29
CA ALA A 336 1.90 -23.95 4.28
C ALA A 336 2.48 -22.52 4.09
N GLU A 337 3.78 -22.36 4.36
CA GLU A 337 4.49 -21.09 4.26
C GLU A 337 5.40 -20.99 3.02
N VAL A 338 5.28 -21.96 2.10
CA VAL A 338 5.96 -21.97 0.80
C VAL A 338 5.02 -21.46 -0.28
N VAL A 339 5.48 -20.52 -1.09
CA VAL A 339 4.72 -19.93 -2.20
C VAL A 339 5.53 -20.08 -3.49
N VAL A 340 4.90 -20.61 -4.54
CA VAL A 340 5.49 -20.60 -5.89
C VAL A 340 5.20 -19.24 -6.51
N LEU A 341 6.25 -18.54 -6.93
CA LEU A 341 6.14 -17.21 -7.55
C LEU A 341 6.04 -17.33 -9.06
N ASP A 342 5.22 -16.50 -9.67
CA ASP A 342 5.16 -16.40 -11.13
C ASP A 342 6.49 -15.83 -11.70
N PRO A 343 6.90 -16.22 -12.90
CA PRO A 343 7.99 -15.56 -13.58
C PRO A 343 7.67 -14.08 -13.76
N ALA A 344 8.70 -13.23 -13.68
CA ALA A 344 8.53 -11.82 -13.97
C ALA A 344 7.93 -11.65 -15.38
N PRO A 345 6.96 -10.73 -15.56
CA PRO A 345 6.30 -10.48 -16.85
C PRO A 345 7.26 -9.96 -17.92
#